data_9e78c1586167b117fca8fdcd3ea9ef9f
#
_entry.id   9e78c1586167b117fca8fdcd3ea9ef9f
#
_cell.length_a   1.000
_cell.length_b   1.000
_cell.length_c   1.000
_cell.angle_alpha   90.00
_cell.angle_beta   90.00
_cell.angle_gamma   90.00
#
_symmetry.space_group_name_H-M   'P 1'
#
loop_
_entity.id
_entity.type
_entity.pdbx_description
1 polymer ?
#
loop_
_entity_poly.entity_id
_entity_poly.type
_entity_poly.pdbx_seq_one_letter_code
_entity_poly.pdbx_strand_id
1 'polypeptide(L)'
;MKLNTGTNAGCDSGTRGEAGGQPPVRSSGSVGGDIRALRRSRGWTLTDLAERLDRSVGWLSQVERGQSEPALADIRTVAGLFDLPVSFFFSQSPDTAEASYVVRADSRRTMSDEGKGLVESLLSPDLGGSFEIVHSVFAAGARCPEPFVRPTEEAGYVIEGSLTLIIDGERFELNQGDSFRFAGETVSWVNEGDVPAVLIWVIAPPVY
;
A
#
# COMPACT_ATOMS: atom_id res chain seq x y z
N MET A 1 9.08 44.06 -31.92
CA MET A 1 10.30 43.81 -32.71
C MET A 1 10.23 42.38 -33.24
N LYS A 2 10.09 42.29 -34.54
CA LYS A 2 10.06 41.21 -35.53
C LYS A 2 9.96 39.74 -35.06
N LEU A 3 8.82 39.13 -35.41
CA LEU A 3 8.59 37.72 -35.66
C LEU A 3 9.53 37.20 -36.76
N ASN A 4 10.13 36.04 -36.54
CA ASN A 4 10.82 35.32 -37.61
C ASN A 4 10.16 33.95 -37.79
N THR A 5 9.54 33.77 -38.94
CA THR A 5 8.98 32.54 -39.50
C THR A 5 10.07 31.79 -40.22
N GLY A 6 10.25 30.51 -39.94
CA GLY A 6 11.23 29.62 -40.60
C GLY A 6 10.74 28.18 -40.64
N THR A 7 10.07 27.88 -41.73
CA THR A 7 10.12 26.73 -42.67
C THR A 7 10.22 25.31 -42.14
N ASN A 8 9.20 24.60 -42.45
CA ASN A 8 8.92 23.18 -42.65
C ASN A 8 10.06 22.39 -43.35
N ALA A 9 10.47 21.26 -42.75
CA ALA A 9 11.27 20.24 -43.42
C ALA A 9 10.80 18.84 -42.98
N GLY A 10 10.35 18.11 -43.92
CA GLY A 10 10.12 16.70 -44.18
C GLY A 10 10.21 15.70 -43.05
N CYS A 11 9.06 15.08 -42.72
CA CYS A 11 8.99 13.89 -41.90
C CYS A 11 9.21 12.67 -42.79
N ASP A 12 10.36 12.04 -42.66
CA ASP A 12 10.71 10.77 -43.32
C ASP A 12 9.97 9.62 -42.60
N SER A 13 9.19 8.88 -43.36
CA SER A 13 8.39 7.74 -42.92
C SER A 13 9.25 6.49 -42.77
N GLY A 14 9.96 6.39 -41.62
CA GLY A 14 10.60 5.14 -41.18
C GLY A 14 9.62 4.23 -40.49
N THR A 15 9.18 3.18 -41.15
CA THR A 15 8.44 2.05 -40.61
C THR A 15 9.23 1.40 -39.46
N ARG A 16 8.90 1.71 -38.22
CA ARG A 16 9.33 0.93 -37.06
C ARG A 16 8.30 -0.18 -36.81
N GLY A 17 8.79 -1.42 -36.95
CA GLY A 17 8.03 -2.62 -36.61
C GLY A 17 7.49 -2.57 -35.20
N GLU A 18 6.18 -2.72 -35.09
CA GLU A 18 5.46 -2.87 -33.84
C GLU A 18 5.82 -4.21 -33.19
N ALA A 19 6.73 -4.18 -32.23
CA ALA A 19 6.76 -5.19 -31.20
C ALA A 19 5.77 -4.73 -30.10
N GLY A 20 4.48 -4.88 -30.39
CA GLY A 20 3.38 -4.64 -29.43
C GLY A 20 3.36 -5.73 -28.37
N GLY A 21 4.31 -5.74 -27.46
CA GLY A 21 4.17 -6.39 -26.18
C GLY A 21 3.20 -5.57 -25.33
N GLN A 22 1.94 -5.95 -25.29
CA GLN A 22 0.98 -5.44 -24.33
C GLN A 22 1.59 -5.61 -22.92
N PRO A 23 1.74 -4.56 -22.10
CA PRO A 23 2.24 -4.74 -20.75
C PRO A 23 1.32 -5.76 -20.06
N PRO A 24 1.86 -6.66 -19.21
CA PRO A 24 1.06 -7.66 -18.54
C PRO A 24 -0.07 -6.91 -17.82
N VAL A 25 -1.31 -7.28 -18.13
CA VAL A 25 -2.50 -6.80 -17.43
C VAL A 25 -2.25 -7.17 -15.97
N ARG A 26 -1.96 -6.15 -15.15
CA ARG A 26 -1.87 -6.33 -13.71
C ARG A 26 -3.29 -6.69 -13.30
N SER A 27 -3.49 -7.93 -12.85
CA SER A 27 -4.77 -8.34 -12.27
C SER A 27 -4.94 -7.52 -10.99
N SER A 28 -5.64 -6.40 -11.11
CA SER A 28 -5.96 -5.52 -10.00
C SER A 28 -6.77 -6.33 -8.99
N GLY A 29 -6.21 -6.55 -7.79
CA GLY A 29 -6.97 -6.88 -6.61
C GLY A 29 -7.62 -8.28 -6.56
N SER A 30 -7.04 -9.32 -7.17
CA SER A 30 -7.50 -10.69 -6.88
C SER A 30 -6.95 -11.15 -5.52
N VAL A 31 -7.76 -11.85 -4.72
CA VAL A 31 -7.34 -12.42 -3.43
C VAL A 31 -6.02 -13.18 -3.54
N GLY A 32 -5.84 -13.97 -4.60
CA GLY A 32 -4.59 -14.68 -4.86
C GLY A 32 -3.41 -13.75 -5.17
N GLY A 33 -3.66 -12.66 -5.88
CA GLY A 33 -2.67 -11.62 -6.15
C GLY A 33 -2.22 -10.91 -4.87
N ASP A 34 -3.17 -10.58 -4.00
CA ASP A 34 -2.89 -9.97 -2.69
C ASP A 34 -2.07 -10.93 -1.81
N ILE A 35 -2.47 -12.20 -1.70
CA ILE A 35 -1.72 -13.23 -0.96
C ILE A 35 -0.27 -13.33 -1.46
N ARG A 36 -0.08 -13.31 -2.78
CA ARG A 36 1.26 -13.33 -3.37
C ARG A 36 2.08 -12.09 -3.02
N ALA A 37 1.46 -10.90 -3.07
CA ALA A 37 2.13 -9.65 -2.73
C ALA A 37 2.54 -9.64 -1.25
N LEU A 38 1.63 -9.99 -0.35
CA LEU A 38 1.86 -10.13 1.09
C LEU A 38 2.99 -11.13 1.41
N ARG A 39 2.96 -12.30 0.79
CA ARG A 39 4.04 -13.29 0.94
C ARG A 39 5.40 -12.72 0.54
N ARG A 40 5.44 -12.01 -0.58
CA ARG A 40 6.69 -11.44 -1.11
C ARG A 40 7.22 -10.29 -0.26
N SER A 41 6.34 -9.45 0.29
CA SER A 41 6.76 -8.36 1.18
C SER A 41 7.48 -8.88 2.43
N ARG A 42 7.08 -10.06 2.94
CA ARG A 42 7.76 -10.75 4.04
C ARG A 42 9.00 -11.55 3.59
N GLY A 43 9.34 -11.56 2.31
CA GLY A 43 10.44 -12.36 1.75
C GLY A 43 10.20 -13.87 1.80
N TRP A 44 8.95 -14.32 2.01
CA TRP A 44 8.62 -15.74 2.13
C TRP A 44 8.56 -16.44 0.76
N THR A 45 9.05 -17.68 0.76
CA THR A 45 8.85 -18.59 -0.37
C THR A 45 7.41 -19.13 -0.39
N LEU A 46 7.02 -19.80 -1.48
CA LEU A 46 5.75 -20.53 -1.51
C LEU A 46 5.68 -21.61 -0.42
N THR A 47 6.81 -22.27 -0.13
CA THR A 47 6.89 -23.30 0.91
C THR A 47 6.64 -22.69 2.28
N ASP A 48 7.29 -21.56 2.60
CA ASP A 48 7.16 -20.91 3.90
C ASP A 48 5.70 -20.51 4.22
N LEU A 49 4.97 -19.98 3.23
CA LEU A 49 3.57 -19.61 3.46
C LEU A 49 2.65 -20.82 3.45
N ALA A 50 2.90 -21.82 2.57
CA ALA A 50 2.09 -23.03 2.53
C ALA A 50 2.15 -23.80 3.85
N GLU A 51 3.32 -23.92 4.47
CA GLU A 51 3.50 -24.53 5.80
C GLU A 51 2.71 -23.78 6.88
N ARG A 52 2.75 -22.43 6.89
CA ARG A 52 2.00 -21.61 7.85
C ARG A 52 0.48 -21.72 7.69
N LEU A 53 0.03 -22.03 6.48
CA LEU A 53 -1.40 -22.21 6.17
C LEU A 53 -1.85 -23.67 6.34
N ASP A 54 -0.95 -24.60 6.65
CA ASP A 54 -1.22 -26.05 6.63
C ASP A 54 -1.82 -26.51 5.28
N ARG A 55 -1.22 -26.02 4.17
CA ARG A 55 -1.63 -26.30 2.80
C ARG A 55 -0.47 -26.77 1.95
N SER A 56 -0.77 -27.45 0.82
CA SER A 56 0.27 -27.83 -0.13
C SER A 56 0.78 -26.64 -0.92
N VAL A 57 2.08 -26.64 -1.27
CA VAL A 57 2.71 -25.65 -2.14
C VAL A 57 1.98 -25.56 -3.50
N GLY A 58 1.53 -26.70 -4.03
CA GLY A 58 0.77 -26.77 -5.29
C GLY A 58 -0.55 -26.02 -5.20
N TRP A 59 -1.30 -26.18 -4.12
CA TRP A 59 -2.54 -25.47 -3.86
C TRP A 59 -2.28 -23.97 -3.76
N LEU A 60 -1.32 -23.53 -2.94
CA LEU A 60 -1.00 -22.12 -2.78
C LEU A 60 -0.58 -21.49 -4.11
N SER A 61 0.22 -22.19 -4.90
CA SER A 61 0.61 -21.73 -6.24
C SER A 61 -0.59 -21.56 -7.18
N GLN A 62 -1.62 -22.41 -7.09
CA GLN A 62 -2.86 -22.27 -7.88
C GLN A 62 -3.67 -21.07 -7.39
N VAL A 63 -3.78 -20.85 -6.07
CA VAL A 63 -4.44 -19.68 -5.49
C VAL A 63 -3.78 -18.39 -5.94
N GLU A 64 -2.46 -18.29 -5.82
CA GLU A 64 -1.71 -17.08 -6.23
C GLU A 64 -1.81 -16.76 -7.73
N ARG A 65 -2.14 -17.77 -8.56
CA ARG A 65 -2.39 -17.59 -10.00
C ARG A 65 -3.86 -17.38 -10.34
N GLY A 66 -4.76 -17.35 -9.34
CA GLY A 66 -6.20 -17.25 -9.56
C GLY A 66 -6.84 -18.50 -10.20
N GLN A 67 -6.16 -19.66 -10.12
CA GLN A 67 -6.63 -20.95 -10.65
C GLN A 67 -7.43 -21.77 -9.61
N SER A 68 -7.40 -21.33 -8.36
CA SER A 68 -8.15 -21.89 -7.24
C SER A 68 -8.55 -20.77 -6.30
N GLU A 69 -9.75 -20.86 -5.74
CA GLU A 69 -10.21 -19.90 -4.74
C GLU A 69 -9.89 -20.43 -3.33
N PRO A 70 -9.32 -19.60 -2.44
CA PRO A 70 -9.10 -19.98 -1.05
C PRO A 70 -10.44 -19.99 -0.30
N ALA A 71 -10.62 -20.93 0.62
CA ALA A 71 -11.77 -20.92 1.51
C ALA A 71 -11.70 -19.73 2.49
N LEU A 72 -12.83 -19.33 3.06
CA LEU A 72 -12.88 -18.25 4.06
C LEU A 72 -11.96 -18.54 5.28
N ALA A 73 -11.80 -19.81 5.65
CA ALA A 73 -10.89 -20.22 6.70
C ALA A 73 -9.42 -19.91 6.34
N ASP A 74 -9.02 -20.15 5.10
CA ASP A 74 -7.67 -19.84 4.61
C ASP A 74 -7.42 -18.33 4.60
N ILE A 75 -8.42 -17.54 4.14
CA ILE A 75 -8.35 -16.08 4.14
C ILE A 75 -8.20 -15.53 5.57
N ARG A 76 -8.93 -16.09 6.54
CA ARG A 76 -8.79 -15.69 7.96
C ARG A 76 -7.39 -15.99 8.49
N THR A 77 -6.81 -17.13 8.14
CA THR A 77 -5.46 -17.48 8.54
C THR A 77 -4.43 -16.54 7.90
N VAL A 78 -4.58 -16.24 6.62
CA VAL A 78 -3.74 -15.24 5.92
C VAL A 78 -3.87 -13.89 6.59
N ALA A 79 -5.09 -13.40 6.81
CA ALA A 79 -5.36 -12.11 7.46
C ALA A 79 -4.64 -12.02 8.83
N GLY A 80 -4.73 -13.07 9.64
CA GLY A 80 -4.05 -13.13 10.94
C GLY A 80 -2.52 -13.16 10.85
N LEU A 81 -1.95 -13.80 9.80
CA LEU A 81 -0.50 -13.83 9.59
C LEU A 81 0.10 -12.47 9.21
N PHE A 82 -0.71 -11.60 8.64
CA PHE A 82 -0.31 -10.27 8.18
C PHE A 82 -0.92 -9.11 8.97
N ASP A 83 -1.60 -9.40 10.09
CA ASP A 83 -2.28 -8.41 10.94
C ASP A 83 -3.28 -7.53 10.16
N LEU A 84 -3.93 -8.09 9.13
CA LEU A 84 -4.93 -7.42 8.32
C LEU A 84 -6.34 -7.85 8.74
N PRO A 85 -7.34 -6.96 8.66
CA PRO A 85 -8.72 -7.35 8.83
C PRO A 85 -9.16 -8.25 7.67
N VAL A 86 -10.02 -9.24 7.95
CA VAL A 86 -10.52 -10.17 6.93
C VAL A 86 -11.26 -9.42 5.80
N SER A 87 -11.92 -8.31 6.13
CA SER A 87 -12.59 -7.42 5.17
C SER A 87 -11.65 -6.85 4.09
N PHE A 88 -10.36 -6.72 4.39
CA PHE A 88 -9.35 -6.27 3.43
C PHE A 88 -9.37 -7.08 2.13
N PHE A 89 -9.58 -8.39 2.22
CA PHE A 89 -9.59 -9.29 1.05
C PHE A 89 -10.91 -9.29 0.27
N PHE A 90 -11.96 -8.68 0.81
CA PHE A 90 -13.29 -8.62 0.16
C PHE A 90 -13.62 -7.25 -0.41
N SER A 91 -12.88 -6.22 -0.04
CA SER A 91 -13.02 -4.87 -0.60
C SER A 91 -12.24 -4.79 -1.91
N GLN A 92 -12.70 -5.51 -2.93
CA GLN A 92 -12.05 -5.51 -4.23
C GLN A 92 -12.68 -4.44 -5.13
N SER A 93 -11.84 -3.68 -5.81
CA SER A 93 -12.28 -2.82 -6.89
C SER A 93 -12.82 -3.66 -8.04
N PRO A 94 -13.85 -3.20 -8.78
CA PRO A 94 -14.32 -3.90 -9.95
C PRO A 94 -13.17 -4.11 -10.95
N ASP A 95 -13.20 -5.24 -11.66
CA ASP A 95 -12.18 -5.58 -12.67
C ASP A 95 -12.35 -4.69 -13.91
N THR A 96 -11.94 -3.44 -13.77
CA THR A 96 -11.97 -2.43 -14.82
C THR A 96 -10.58 -1.89 -15.04
N ALA A 97 -10.31 -1.39 -16.25
CA ALA A 97 -9.02 -0.74 -16.55
C ALA A 97 -8.76 0.46 -15.61
N GLU A 98 -9.81 1.16 -15.16
CA GLU A 98 -9.71 2.25 -14.19
C GLU A 98 -9.18 1.75 -12.84
N ALA A 99 -9.67 0.63 -12.36
CA ALA A 99 -9.30 0.07 -11.06
C ALA A 99 -7.82 -0.31 -10.95
N SER A 100 -7.12 -0.47 -12.09
CA SER A 100 -5.68 -0.69 -12.11
C SER A 100 -4.86 0.57 -11.78
N TYR A 101 -5.48 1.74 -11.81
CA TYR A 101 -4.79 3.03 -11.65
C TYR A 101 -5.44 3.94 -10.60
N VAL A 102 -6.74 3.78 -10.35
CA VAL A 102 -7.54 4.70 -9.54
C VAL A 102 -8.20 3.96 -8.39
N VAL A 103 -8.00 4.46 -7.17
CA VAL A 103 -8.74 4.04 -5.98
C VAL A 103 -9.74 5.13 -5.61
N ARG A 104 -11.02 4.83 -5.68
CA ARG A 104 -12.07 5.77 -5.27
C ARG A 104 -12.17 5.85 -3.75
N ALA A 105 -12.54 7.00 -3.22
CA ALA A 105 -12.55 7.26 -1.79
C ALA A 105 -13.46 6.30 -0.99
N ASP A 106 -14.57 5.89 -1.59
CA ASP A 106 -15.54 4.94 -1.04
C ASP A 106 -15.17 3.46 -1.21
N SER A 107 -14.11 3.19 -1.99
CA SER A 107 -13.65 1.84 -2.33
C SER A 107 -12.28 1.51 -1.73
N ARG A 108 -11.79 2.33 -0.78
CA ARG A 108 -10.51 2.11 -0.11
C ARG A 108 -10.54 0.86 0.75
N ARG A 109 -9.47 0.09 0.70
CA ARG A 109 -9.30 -1.08 1.58
C ARG A 109 -8.75 -0.63 2.92
N THR A 110 -9.44 -0.97 4.01
CA THR A 110 -8.98 -0.71 5.37
C THR A 110 -7.96 -1.76 5.77
N MET A 111 -6.82 -1.32 6.31
CA MET A 111 -5.67 -2.15 6.69
C MET A 111 -5.57 -2.37 8.20
N SER A 112 -6.31 -1.64 9.01
CA SER A 112 -6.25 -1.70 10.47
C SER A 112 -7.63 -1.84 11.09
N ASP A 113 -7.69 -2.38 12.30
CA ASP A 113 -8.92 -2.44 13.11
C ASP A 113 -9.19 -1.08 13.77
N GLU A 114 -10.43 -0.62 13.72
CA GLU A 114 -10.88 0.67 14.29
C GLU A 114 -10.61 0.81 15.81
N GLY A 115 -10.42 -0.30 16.52
CA GLY A 115 -10.24 -0.31 17.98
C GLY A 115 -8.89 0.16 18.53
N LYS A 116 -7.90 0.41 17.66
CA LYS A 116 -6.52 0.75 18.07
C LYS A 116 -6.21 2.25 18.04
N GLY A 117 -7.19 3.10 17.76
CA GLY A 117 -7.01 4.55 17.66
C GLY A 117 -6.27 5.01 16.40
N LEU A 118 -5.94 4.10 15.47
CA LEU A 118 -5.38 4.38 14.15
C LEU A 118 -6.20 3.61 13.11
N VAL A 119 -6.76 4.33 12.15
CA VAL A 119 -7.44 3.76 10.99
C VAL A 119 -6.60 4.04 9.75
N GLU A 120 -6.20 2.98 9.08
CA GLU A 120 -5.39 3.05 7.87
C GLU A 120 -6.16 2.50 6.67
N SER A 121 -6.10 3.24 5.57
CA SER A 121 -6.73 2.84 4.31
C SER A 121 -5.73 2.92 3.17
N LEU A 122 -5.63 1.85 2.39
CA LEU A 122 -4.73 1.77 1.24
C LEU A 122 -5.22 2.70 0.13
N LEU A 123 -4.33 3.56 -0.36
CA LEU A 123 -4.56 4.43 -1.52
C LEU A 123 -3.96 3.86 -2.80
N SER A 124 -3.08 2.86 -2.69
CA SER A 124 -2.56 2.14 -3.84
C SER A 124 -3.61 1.16 -4.37
N PRO A 125 -3.75 0.99 -5.69
CA PRO A 125 -4.77 0.11 -6.28
C PRO A 125 -4.51 -1.38 -5.99
N ASP A 126 -3.25 -1.75 -5.79
CA ASP A 126 -2.83 -3.12 -5.43
C ASP A 126 -1.64 -3.10 -4.47
N LEU A 127 -1.26 -4.27 -3.96
CA LEU A 127 -0.11 -4.48 -3.08
C LEU A 127 1.19 -4.78 -3.84
N GLY A 128 1.18 -4.73 -5.17
CA GLY A 128 2.31 -5.15 -6.02
C GLY A 128 3.31 -4.03 -6.34
N GLY A 129 3.12 -2.83 -5.82
CA GLY A 129 3.98 -1.67 -6.05
C GLY A 129 5.34 -1.77 -5.35
N SER A 130 6.27 -0.86 -5.69
CA SER A 130 7.54 -0.68 -4.98
C SER A 130 7.39 0.20 -3.73
N PHE A 131 6.27 0.85 -3.57
CA PHE A 131 5.86 1.63 -2.41
C PHE A 131 4.36 1.48 -2.21
N GLU A 132 3.89 1.79 -1.03
CA GLU A 132 2.49 1.96 -0.74
C GLU A 132 2.17 3.38 -0.29
N ILE A 133 0.93 3.81 -0.52
CA ILE A 133 0.41 5.07 -0.02
C ILE A 133 -0.78 4.75 0.86
N VAL A 134 -0.75 5.26 2.08
CA VAL A 134 -1.75 5.00 3.10
C VAL A 134 -2.37 6.32 3.56
N HIS A 135 -3.68 6.34 3.66
CA HIS A 135 -4.42 7.39 4.34
C HIS A 135 -4.62 6.96 5.79
N SER A 136 -3.98 7.66 6.71
CA SER A 136 -3.93 7.34 8.14
C SER A 136 -4.72 8.38 8.94
N VAL A 137 -5.65 7.91 9.77
CA VAL A 137 -6.44 8.73 10.67
C VAL A 137 -6.11 8.33 12.11
N PHE A 138 -5.46 9.23 12.83
CA PHE A 138 -5.07 9.05 14.23
C PHE A 138 -6.14 9.70 15.11
N ALA A 139 -6.86 8.92 15.88
CA ALA A 139 -7.89 9.43 16.79
C ALA A 139 -7.29 10.37 17.84
N ALA A 140 -8.10 11.30 18.36
CA ALA A 140 -7.71 12.16 19.47
C ALA A 140 -7.20 11.35 20.67
N GLY A 141 -6.06 11.71 21.22
CA GLY A 141 -5.42 11.02 22.33
C GLY A 141 -4.81 9.65 22.01
N ALA A 142 -4.88 9.19 20.75
CA ALA A 142 -4.29 7.92 20.34
C ALA A 142 -2.76 7.98 20.37
N ARG A 143 -2.16 6.83 20.64
CA ARG A 143 -0.70 6.68 20.68
C ARG A 143 -0.26 5.35 20.13
N CYS A 144 0.94 5.31 19.58
CA CYS A 144 1.59 4.07 19.20
C CYS A 144 1.72 3.17 20.44
N PRO A 145 1.25 1.90 20.40
CA PRO A 145 1.34 1.01 21.56
C PRO A 145 2.79 0.71 21.95
N GLU A 146 3.66 0.51 20.95
CA GLU A 146 5.08 0.27 21.13
C GLU A 146 5.88 0.93 20.00
N PRO A 147 7.07 1.51 20.28
CA PRO A 147 7.96 1.99 19.23
C PRO A 147 8.31 0.88 18.26
N PHE A 148 8.45 1.21 16.99
CA PHE A 148 8.80 0.25 15.93
C PHE A 148 10.06 0.68 15.17
N VAL A 149 10.74 -0.31 14.58
CA VAL A 149 11.82 -0.14 13.62
C VAL A 149 11.48 -0.98 12.40
N ARG A 150 11.55 -0.39 11.22
CA ARG A 150 11.31 -1.09 9.95
C ARG A 150 12.45 -0.83 8.98
N PRO A 151 12.84 -1.80 8.14
CA PRO A 151 13.85 -1.60 7.10
C PRO A 151 13.24 -0.89 5.88
N THR A 152 12.58 0.23 6.11
CA THR A 152 11.82 1.01 5.12
C THR A 152 12.28 2.45 5.13
N GLU A 153 12.11 3.12 4.00
CA GLU A 153 12.07 4.57 3.94
C GLU A 153 10.59 5.00 3.99
N GLU A 154 10.27 5.84 4.94
CA GLU A 154 8.90 6.31 5.18
C GLU A 154 8.84 7.83 5.11
N ALA A 155 7.80 8.34 4.48
CA ALA A 155 7.55 9.77 4.37
C ALA A 155 6.06 10.05 4.57
N GLY A 156 5.72 11.25 5.04
CA GLY A 156 4.34 11.62 5.20
C GLY A 156 4.08 13.12 5.10
N TYR A 157 2.80 13.44 5.01
CA TYR A 157 2.28 14.80 4.93
C TYR A 157 1.01 14.92 5.76
N VAL A 158 0.94 15.95 6.62
CA VAL A 158 -0.21 16.21 7.47
C VAL A 158 -1.28 16.97 6.69
N ILE A 159 -2.45 16.33 6.49
CA ILE A 159 -3.59 16.93 5.81
C ILE A 159 -4.41 17.79 6.78
N GLU A 160 -4.64 17.26 8.01
CA GLU A 160 -5.50 17.88 9.00
C GLU A 160 -5.05 17.50 10.42
N GLY A 161 -5.24 18.40 11.38
CA GLY A 161 -4.85 18.20 12.76
C GLY A 161 -3.35 18.31 13.00
N SER A 162 -2.88 17.68 14.07
CA SER A 162 -1.47 17.62 14.45
C SER A 162 -1.11 16.23 14.97
N LEU A 163 0.16 15.83 14.78
CA LEU A 163 0.69 14.58 15.27
C LEU A 163 2.11 14.80 15.80
N THR A 164 2.44 14.25 16.95
CA THR A 164 3.81 14.19 17.42
C THR A 164 4.45 12.89 16.99
N LEU A 165 5.52 12.98 16.19
CA LEU A 165 6.43 11.87 15.93
C LEU A 165 7.54 11.86 16.97
N ILE A 166 7.96 10.67 17.38
CA ILE A 166 9.12 10.46 18.25
C ILE A 166 10.07 9.59 17.47
N ILE A 167 11.20 10.16 17.03
CA ILE A 167 12.19 9.50 16.17
C ILE A 167 13.50 9.41 16.99
N ASP A 168 13.97 8.20 17.25
CA ASP A 168 15.14 7.92 18.13
C ASP A 168 15.05 8.64 19.50
N GLY A 169 13.82 8.79 20.02
CA GLY A 169 13.54 9.43 21.30
C GLY A 169 13.40 10.95 21.24
N GLU A 170 13.68 11.60 20.12
CA GLU A 170 13.47 13.02 19.91
C GLU A 170 12.04 13.28 19.40
N ARG A 171 11.38 14.33 19.93
CA ARG A 171 9.98 14.66 19.66
C ARG A 171 9.87 15.75 18.60
N PHE A 172 9.04 15.52 17.60
CA PHE A 172 8.73 16.46 16.52
C PHE A 172 7.22 16.65 16.44
N GLU A 173 6.74 17.83 16.79
CA GLU A 173 5.34 18.20 16.62
C GLU A 173 5.11 18.61 15.15
N LEU A 174 4.23 17.90 14.48
CA LEU A 174 3.83 18.14 13.09
C LEU A 174 2.44 18.75 13.07
N ASN A 175 2.31 19.85 12.35
CA ASN A 175 1.07 20.57 12.13
C ASN A 175 0.59 20.42 10.69
N GLN A 176 -0.66 20.79 10.42
CA GLN A 176 -1.21 20.78 9.06
C GLN A 176 -0.27 21.47 8.07
N GLY A 177 0.07 20.77 6.98
CA GLY A 177 0.98 21.24 5.94
C GLY A 177 2.43 20.79 6.13
N ASP A 178 2.80 20.25 7.29
CA ASP A 178 4.13 19.74 7.54
C ASP A 178 4.33 18.37 6.87
N SER A 179 5.57 18.06 6.57
CA SER A 179 6.00 16.76 6.03
C SER A 179 7.22 16.25 6.77
N PHE A 180 7.39 14.92 6.74
CA PHE A 180 8.51 14.24 7.37
C PHE A 180 9.05 13.12 6.48
N ARG A 181 10.25 12.66 6.80
CA ARG A 181 10.87 11.46 6.23
C ARG A 181 11.85 10.86 7.22
N PHE A 182 11.86 9.53 7.32
CA PHE A 182 12.84 8.77 8.09
C PHE A 182 13.11 7.42 7.39
N ALA A 183 14.22 6.72 7.78
CA ALA A 183 14.61 5.47 7.16
C ALA A 183 15.41 4.60 8.15
N GLY A 184 14.73 3.69 8.84
CA GLY A 184 15.36 2.72 9.75
C GLY A 184 15.56 3.20 11.19
N GLU A 185 15.13 4.42 11.53
CA GLU A 185 15.11 4.92 12.90
C GLU A 185 14.03 4.22 13.73
N THR A 186 14.17 4.29 15.05
CA THR A 186 13.10 3.87 15.98
C THR A 186 12.04 4.94 16.04
N VAL A 187 10.80 4.59 15.67
CA VAL A 187 9.70 5.54 15.55
C VAL A 187 8.55 5.16 16.45
N SER A 188 7.93 6.17 17.03
CA SER A 188 6.60 6.09 17.61
C SER A 188 5.84 7.40 17.34
N TRP A 189 4.55 7.42 17.67
CA TRP A 189 3.71 8.57 17.44
C TRP A 189 2.66 8.74 18.55
N VAL A 190 2.20 9.96 18.72
CA VAL A 190 1.08 10.28 19.60
C VAL A 190 0.28 11.47 19.03
N ASN A 191 -1.03 11.34 19.01
CA ASN A 191 -1.93 12.46 18.80
C ASN A 191 -2.29 13.04 20.18
N GLU A 192 -1.65 14.13 20.58
CA GLU A 192 -1.90 14.80 21.86
C GLU A 192 -3.06 15.82 21.77
N GLY A 193 -3.62 16.01 20.56
CA GLY A 193 -4.74 16.89 20.31
C GLY A 193 -6.09 16.31 20.76
N ASP A 194 -7.11 17.14 20.71
CA ASP A 194 -8.50 16.84 21.01
C ASP A 194 -9.34 16.50 19.75
N VAL A 195 -8.70 16.55 18.58
CA VAL A 195 -9.27 16.22 17.28
C VAL A 195 -8.43 15.13 16.58
N PRO A 196 -9.01 14.37 15.65
CA PRO A 196 -8.23 13.44 14.85
C PRO A 196 -7.16 14.15 14.01
N ALA A 197 -6.03 13.49 13.80
CA ALA A 197 -5.02 13.88 12.83
C ALA A 197 -5.13 13.00 11.57
N VAL A 198 -5.07 13.62 10.40
CA VAL A 198 -5.16 12.95 9.10
C VAL A 198 -3.88 13.16 8.32
N LEU A 199 -3.25 12.07 7.92
CA LEU A 199 -1.99 12.08 7.19
C LEU A 199 -2.06 11.20 5.93
N ILE A 200 -1.25 11.56 4.94
CA ILE A 200 -0.82 10.60 3.91
C ILE A 200 0.54 10.08 4.34
N TRP A 201 0.69 8.75 4.28
CA TRP A 201 1.93 8.06 4.62
C TRP A 201 2.39 7.25 3.41
N VAL A 202 3.65 7.36 3.06
CA VAL A 202 4.28 6.63 1.95
C VAL A 202 5.36 5.73 2.55
N ILE A 203 5.35 4.46 2.22
CA ILE A 203 6.25 3.44 2.77
C ILE A 203 6.93 2.69 1.61
N ALA A 204 8.24 2.61 1.61
CA ALA A 204 9.04 1.92 0.60
C ALA A 204 10.20 1.14 1.24
N PRO A 205 10.37 -0.19 0.96
CA PRO A 205 9.38 -1.04 0.29
C PRO A 205 8.12 -1.23 1.15
N PRO A 206 7.00 -1.71 0.56
CA PRO A 206 5.78 -2.02 1.31
C PRO A 206 6.05 -3.04 2.42
N VAL A 207 5.44 -2.84 3.60
CA VAL A 207 5.53 -3.75 4.74
C VAL A 207 4.11 -4.14 5.19
N TYR A 208 3.72 -5.36 4.91
CA TYR A 208 2.44 -5.95 5.32
C TYR A 208 2.63 -7.05 6.35
#